data_7997fabe737bc4302d3f74df451811d5
#
_entry.id   7997fabe737bc4302d3f74df451811d5
#
_cell.length_a   1.000
_cell.length_b   1.000
_cell.length_c   1.000
_cell.angle_alpha   90.00
_cell.angle_beta   90.00
_cell.angle_gamma   90.00
#
_symmetry.space_group_name_H-M   'P 1'
#
loop_
_entity.id
_entity.type
_entity.pdbx_description
1 polymer ?
#
loop_
_entity_poly.entity_id
_entity_poly.type
_entity_poly.pdbx_seq_one_letter_code
_entity_poly.pdbx_strand_id
1 'polypeptide(L)'
;FDEAPAMKAQEITDATIALLRSGEYRYGRINFANGDMVGHTGNLDAAISAMETVDHCVQQLIDVIQELDGVLIYTSDHGNADQMFTESETGERIPMTSHTLAPVPFVIHDPQNNEMYDLVPPDDAGLSHIASTTMNLLGYEAPHDYNQSLLRFN
;
A
#
# COMPACT_ATOMS: atom_id res chain seq x y z
N PHE A 1 17.10 1.58 11.93
CA PHE A 1 16.23 0.86 10.99
C PHE A 1 17.03 0.18 9.88
N ASP A 2 18.12 0.79 9.42
CA ASP A 2 18.99 0.22 8.37
C ASP A 2 19.75 -1.04 8.80
N GLU A 3 19.98 -1.25 10.09
CA GLU A 3 20.56 -2.50 10.66
C GLU A 3 19.57 -3.67 10.67
N ALA A 4 18.27 -3.40 10.61
CA ALA A 4 17.20 -4.40 10.61
C ALA A 4 16.04 -3.96 9.69
N PRO A 5 16.24 -3.90 8.36
CA PRO A 5 15.28 -3.34 7.40
C PRO A 5 13.98 -4.15 7.29
N ALA A 6 14.00 -5.43 7.64
CA ALA A 6 12.79 -6.26 7.70
C ALA A 6 11.81 -5.82 8.79
N MET A 7 12.29 -5.10 9.81
CA MET A 7 11.48 -4.64 10.94
C MET A 7 10.55 -5.74 11.48
N LYS A 8 9.25 -5.48 11.55
CA LYS A 8 8.21 -6.41 11.99
C LYS A 8 7.25 -6.84 10.87
N ALA A 9 7.68 -6.74 9.60
CA ALA A 9 6.80 -7.01 8.48
C ALA A 9 6.27 -8.45 8.51
N GLN A 10 7.12 -9.44 8.77
CA GLN A 10 6.67 -10.84 8.81
C GLN A 10 5.71 -11.11 9.97
N GLU A 11 5.99 -10.58 11.16
CA GLU A 11 5.10 -10.77 12.31
C GLU A 11 3.74 -10.09 12.11
N ILE A 12 3.70 -8.93 11.44
CA ILE A 12 2.45 -8.27 11.04
C ILE A 12 1.69 -9.15 10.05
N THR A 13 2.39 -9.71 9.08
CA THR A 13 1.81 -10.60 8.06
C THR A 13 1.22 -11.84 8.69
N ASP A 14 1.97 -12.54 9.54
CA ASP A 14 1.53 -13.75 10.21
C ASP A 14 0.28 -13.51 11.08
N ALA A 15 0.28 -12.42 11.85
CA ALA A 15 -0.86 -12.02 12.64
C ALA A 15 -2.08 -11.68 11.77
N THR A 16 -1.87 -10.98 10.66
CA THR A 16 -2.93 -10.62 9.72
C THR A 16 -3.55 -11.85 9.07
N ILE A 17 -2.73 -12.80 8.62
CA ILE A 17 -3.19 -14.08 8.05
C ILE A 17 -4.03 -14.86 9.07
N ALA A 18 -3.59 -14.93 10.33
CA ALA A 18 -4.33 -15.60 11.38
C ALA A 18 -5.70 -14.95 11.62
N LEU A 19 -5.77 -13.61 11.65
CA LEU A 19 -7.03 -12.87 11.81
C LEU A 19 -7.96 -13.03 10.59
N LEU A 20 -7.43 -12.99 9.38
CA LEU A 20 -8.22 -13.22 8.16
C LEU A 20 -8.84 -14.63 8.15
N ARG A 21 -8.05 -15.66 8.46
CA ARG A 21 -8.52 -17.05 8.51
C ARG A 21 -9.49 -17.34 9.66
N SER A 22 -9.51 -16.50 10.69
CA SER A 22 -10.50 -16.65 11.79
C SER A 22 -11.95 -16.44 11.33
N GLY A 23 -12.16 -15.67 10.27
CA GLY A 23 -13.48 -15.30 9.78
C GLY A 23 -14.26 -14.34 10.69
N GLU A 24 -13.61 -13.81 11.73
CA GLU A 24 -14.24 -12.87 12.68
C GLU A 24 -14.32 -11.44 12.13
N TYR A 25 -13.47 -11.11 11.14
CA TYR A 25 -13.32 -9.77 10.61
C TYR A 25 -13.63 -9.73 9.10
N ARG A 26 -14.40 -8.74 8.69
CA ARG A 26 -14.70 -8.46 7.27
C ARG A 26 -13.81 -7.41 6.65
N TYR A 27 -13.09 -6.65 7.47
CA TYR A 27 -12.20 -5.60 7.04
C TYR A 27 -10.98 -5.55 7.97
N GLY A 28 -9.81 -5.35 7.39
CA GLY A 28 -8.57 -5.13 8.11
C GLY A 28 -7.74 -4.06 7.42
N ARG A 29 -7.00 -3.30 8.19
CA ARG A 29 -5.99 -2.36 7.71
C ARG A 29 -4.69 -2.62 8.44
N ILE A 30 -3.61 -2.77 7.69
CA ILE A 30 -2.26 -2.90 8.22
C ILE A 30 -1.36 -1.84 7.61
N ASN A 31 -0.20 -1.63 8.19
CA ASN A 31 0.81 -0.73 7.69
C ASN A 31 2.19 -1.38 7.78
N PHE A 32 2.92 -1.40 6.68
CA PHE A 32 4.33 -1.73 6.63
C PHE A 32 5.13 -0.43 6.59
N ALA A 33 5.72 -0.06 7.72
CA ALA A 33 6.49 1.18 7.82
C ALA A 33 7.92 1.06 7.24
N ASN A 34 8.26 -0.08 6.64
CA ASN A 34 9.61 -0.41 6.21
C ASN A 34 10.18 0.60 5.21
N GLY A 35 9.45 0.91 4.12
CA GLY A 35 9.89 1.82 3.08
C GLY A 35 10.13 3.24 3.60
N ASP A 36 9.25 3.72 4.47
CA ASP A 36 9.37 5.04 5.08
C ASP A 36 10.53 5.10 6.10
N MET A 37 10.49 4.25 7.11
CA MET A 37 11.46 4.30 8.22
C MET A 37 12.89 4.00 7.77
N VAL A 38 13.07 3.08 6.83
CA VAL A 38 14.39 2.77 6.28
C VAL A 38 14.81 3.83 5.25
N GLY A 39 13.87 4.35 4.45
CA GLY A 39 14.12 5.44 3.51
C GLY A 39 14.70 6.68 4.18
N HIS A 40 14.22 7.02 5.37
CA HIS A 40 14.75 8.15 6.17
C HIS A 40 16.21 7.98 6.60
N THR A 41 16.79 6.79 6.50
CA THR A 41 18.22 6.58 6.81
C THR A 41 19.17 7.02 5.69
N GLY A 42 18.65 7.16 4.46
CA GLY A 42 19.44 7.42 3.27
C GLY A 42 20.30 6.23 2.81
N ASN A 43 20.13 5.05 3.43
CA ASN A 43 20.85 3.83 3.07
C ASN A 43 20.05 3.06 2.01
N LEU A 44 20.52 3.15 0.75
CA LEU A 44 19.82 2.54 -0.40
C LEU A 44 19.74 1.01 -0.30
N ASP A 45 20.83 0.34 0.09
CA ASP A 45 20.85 -1.12 0.15
C ASP A 45 19.90 -1.63 1.23
N ALA A 46 19.81 -0.94 2.35
CA ALA A 46 18.83 -1.24 3.39
C ALA A 46 17.39 -0.99 2.91
N ALA A 47 17.14 0.08 2.17
CA ALA A 47 15.82 0.37 1.60
C ALA A 47 15.39 -0.69 0.57
N ILE A 48 16.30 -1.16 -0.27
CA ILE A 48 16.04 -2.28 -1.20
C ILE A 48 15.63 -3.53 -0.42
N SER A 49 16.42 -3.92 0.60
CA SER A 49 16.10 -5.08 1.45
C SER A 49 14.78 -4.93 2.20
N ALA A 50 14.45 -3.71 2.64
CA ALA A 50 13.16 -3.39 3.26
C ALA A 50 11.99 -3.63 2.29
N MET A 51 12.11 -3.14 1.06
CA MET A 51 11.07 -3.30 0.04
C MET A 51 10.93 -4.73 -0.45
N GLU A 52 12.02 -5.48 -0.61
CA GLU A 52 11.98 -6.91 -0.91
C GLU A 52 11.26 -7.71 0.18
N THR A 53 11.46 -7.33 1.45
CA THR A 53 10.73 -7.93 2.57
C THR A 53 9.23 -7.64 2.50
N VAL A 54 8.86 -6.38 2.22
CA VAL A 54 7.44 -5.99 2.08
C VAL A 54 6.81 -6.71 0.89
N ASP A 55 7.49 -6.81 -0.25
CA ASP A 55 7.02 -7.52 -1.43
C ASP A 55 6.69 -8.98 -1.11
N HIS A 56 7.62 -9.67 -0.41
CA HIS A 56 7.38 -11.04 0.03
C HIS A 56 6.18 -11.16 0.99
N CYS A 57 6.00 -10.22 1.91
CA CYS A 57 4.86 -10.18 2.82
C CYS A 57 3.54 -9.92 2.07
N VAL A 58 3.54 -9.00 1.11
CA VAL A 58 2.37 -8.71 0.28
C VAL A 58 1.97 -9.93 -0.56
N GLN A 59 2.93 -10.69 -1.10
CA GLN A 59 2.63 -11.93 -1.81
C GLN A 59 1.91 -12.94 -0.92
N GLN A 60 2.34 -13.13 0.33
CA GLN A 60 1.67 -14.02 1.27
C GLN A 60 0.22 -13.56 1.56
N LEU A 61 -0.01 -12.25 1.65
CA LEU A 61 -1.35 -11.68 1.84
C LEU A 61 -2.22 -11.90 0.59
N ILE A 62 -1.68 -11.72 -0.61
CA ILE A 62 -2.38 -12.01 -1.87
C ILE A 62 -2.86 -13.47 -1.89
N ASP A 63 -1.97 -14.41 -1.55
CA ASP A 63 -2.29 -15.84 -1.55
C ASP A 63 -3.46 -16.16 -0.60
N VAL A 64 -3.46 -15.58 0.59
CA VAL A 64 -4.53 -15.78 1.58
C VAL A 64 -5.83 -15.08 1.17
N ILE A 65 -5.75 -13.86 0.65
CA ILE A 65 -6.93 -13.14 0.13
C ILE A 65 -7.58 -13.93 -1.01
N GLN A 66 -6.79 -14.52 -1.88
CA GLN A 66 -7.28 -15.37 -2.96
C GLN A 66 -7.90 -16.68 -2.43
N GLU A 67 -7.29 -17.31 -1.39
CA GLU A 67 -7.85 -18.48 -0.69
C GLU A 67 -9.24 -18.19 -0.08
N LEU A 68 -9.44 -16.96 0.42
CA LEU A 68 -10.63 -16.55 1.15
C LEU A 68 -11.66 -15.81 0.29
N ASP A 69 -11.49 -15.76 -1.03
CA ASP A 69 -12.33 -14.98 -1.96
C ASP A 69 -12.47 -13.51 -1.54
N GLY A 70 -11.41 -12.93 -1.02
CA GLY A 70 -11.36 -11.57 -0.52
C GLY A 70 -10.86 -10.57 -1.55
N VAL A 71 -10.80 -9.30 -1.14
CA VAL A 71 -10.24 -8.18 -1.93
C VAL A 71 -9.09 -7.55 -1.16
N LEU A 72 -7.96 -7.33 -1.81
CA LEU A 72 -6.81 -6.61 -1.28
C LEU A 72 -6.68 -5.25 -1.98
N ILE A 73 -6.61 -4.18 -1.18
CA ILE A 73 -6.15 -2.88 -1.64
C ILE A 73 -4.72 -2.68 -1.15
N TYR A 74 -3.82 -2.37 -2.08
CA TYR A 74 -2.44 -1.99 -1.79
C TYR A 74 -2.19 -0.55 -2.23
N THR A 75 -1.67 0.26 -1.32
CA THR A 75 -1.33 1.66 -1.58
C THR A 75 -0.25 2.15 -0.63
N SER A 76 0.27 3.34 -0.87
CA SER A 76 1.14 4.08 0.06
C SER A 76 0.47 5.39 0.45
N ASP A 77 0.80 5.93 1.60
CA ASP A 77 0.29 7.22 2.10
C ASP A 77 1.14 8.42 1.65
N HIS A 78 2.39 8.17 1.25
CA HIS A 78 3.31 9.16 0.63
C HIS A 78 4.48 8.43 -0.05
N GLY A 79 5.28 9.17 -0.80
CA GLY A 79 6.57 8.71 -1.30
C GLY A 79 7.70 8.98 -0.28
N ASN A 80 8.74 8.15 -0.32
CA ASN A 80 9.98 8.29 0.43
C ASN A 80 11.10 7.51 -0.28
N ALA A 81 11.07 6.16 -0.23
CA ALA A 81 12.08 5.31 -0.84
C ALA A 81 12.10 5.34 -2.39
N ASP A 82 11.10 5.95 -3.03
CA ASP A 82 11.05 6.19 -4.46
C ASP A 82 12.11 7.18 -4.94
N GLN A 83 12.54 8.10 -4.06
CA GLN A 83 13.58 9.09 -4.37
C GLN A 83 14.50 9.32 -3.17
N MET A 84 15.56 8.53 -3.07
CA MET A 84 16.50 8.58 -1.94
C MET A 84 17.69 9.51 -2.15
N PHE A 85 17.84 10.10 -3.35
CA PHE A 85 18.95 10.98 -3.69
C PHE A 85 18.49 12.16 -4.54
N THR A 86 19.16 13.28 -4.37
CA THR A 86 19.15 14.40 -5.31
C THR A 86 20.57 14.65 -5.81
N GLU A 87 20.72 15.43 -6.89
CA GLU A 87 22.01 15.82 -7.42
C GLU A 87 22.31 17.28 -7.06
N SER A 88 23.55 17.54 -6.60
CA SER A 88 24.07 18.89 -6.44
C SER A 88 24.32 19.54 -7.81
N GLU A 89 24.60 20.85 -7.82
CA GLU A 89 25.02 21.57 -9.04
C GLU A 89 26.32 21.01 -9.64
N THR A 90 27.12 20.30 -8.85
CA THR A 90 28.37 19.65 -9.27
C THR A 90 28.18 18.18 -9.70
N GLY A 91 26.92 17.65 -9.69
CA GLY A 91 26.61 16.25 -10.04
C GLY A 91 26.89 15.26 -8.93
N GLU A 92 27.12 15.71 -7.70
CA GLU A 92 27.30 14.85 -6.55
C GLU A 92 25.95 14.39 -6.01
N ARG A 93 25.81 13.09 -5.68
CA ARG A 93 24.61 12.54 -5.05
C ARG A 93 24.52 12.97 -3.60
N ILE A 94 23.42 13.64 -3.26
CA ILE A 94 23.10 14.06 -1.89
C ILE A 94 21.94 13.16 -1.41
N PRO A 95 22.08 12.45 -0.26
CA PRO A 95 20.98 11.68 0.31
C PRO A 95 19.77 12.55 0.60
N MET A 96 18.61 12.07 0.17
CA MET A 96 17.29 12.63 0.48
C MET A 96 16.63 11.74 1.52
N THR A 97 16.25 12.32 2.66
CA THR A 97 15.69 11.59 3.80
C THR A 97 14.32 12.14 4.20
N SER A 98 13.63 12.79 3.26
CA SER A 98 12.31 13.39 3.45
C SER A 98 11.28 12.72 2.56
N HIS A 99 10.02 12.86 2.93
CA HIS A 99 8.91 12.43 2.06
C HIS A 99 8.93 13.15 0.72
N THR A 100 8.41 12.50 -0.29
CA THR A 100 8.28 13.04 -1.65
C THR A 100 6.81 13.26 -2.01
N LEU A 101 6.59 14.05 -3.05
CA LEU A 101 5.28 14.22 -3.67
C LEU A 101 5.09 13.31 -4.89
N ALA A 102 5.89 12.25 -5.00
CA ALA A 102 5.74 11.28 -6.06
C ALA A 102 4.36 10.60 -6.01
N PRO A 103 3.76 10.29 -7.17
CA PRO A 103 2.54 9.49 -7.19
C PRO A 103 2.76 8.15 -6.51
N VAL A 104 1.81 7.76 -5.66
CA VAL A 104 1.83 6.47 -4.97
C VAL A 104 1.05 5.41 -5.75
N PRO A 105 1.42 4.13 -5.64
CA PRO A 105 0.65 3.07 -6.27
C PRO A 105 -0.73 2.94 -5.63
N PHE A 106 -1.72 2.59 -6.44
CA PHE A 106 -3.02 2.15 -5.96
C PHE A 106 -3.45 0.92 -6.76
N VAL A 107 -3.56 -0.21 -6.09
CA VAL A 107 -3.85 -1.51 -6.70
C VAL A 107 -5.01 -2.15 -5.96
N ILE A 108 -5.96 -2.70 -6.71
CA ILE A 108 -7.00 -3.58 -6.19
C ILE A 108 -6.75 -4.97 -6.77
N HIS A 109 -6.53 -5.94 -5.90
CA HIS A 109 -6.50 -7.35 -6.25
C HIS A 109 -7.81 -7.98 -5.82
N ASP A 110 -8.67 -8.26 -6.79
CA ASP A 110 -9.97 -8.89 -6.61
C ASP A 110 -10.12 -10.02 -7.63
N PRO A 111 -9.80 -11.27 -7.26
CA PRO A 111 -9.87 -12.40 -8.16
C PRO A 111 -11.30 -12.76 -8.56
N GLN A 112 -12.31 -12.25 -7.86
CA GLN A 112 -13.73 -12.51 -8.10
C GLN A 112 -14.43 -11.38 -8.87
N ASN A 113 -13.71 -10.35 -9.29
CA ASN A 113 -14.30 -9.23 -10.04
C ASN A 113 -14.66 -9.65 -11.48
N ASN A 114 -15.74 -10.36 -11.66
CA ASN A 114 -16.28 -10.76 -12.98
C ASN A 114 -16.93 -9.57 -13.70
N GLU A 115 -16.16 -8.53 -13.99
CA GLU A 115 -16.63 -7.28 -14.65
C GLU A 115 -17.73 -6.54 -13.84
N MET A 116 -17.76 -6.73 -12.51
CA MET A 116 -18.72 -6.05 -11.64
C MET A 116 -18.43 -4.56 -11.51
N TYR A 117 -17.17 -4.18 -11.62
CA TYR A 117 -16.73 -2.79 -11.58
C TYR A 117 -15.42 -2.58 -12.34
N ASP A 118 -15.21 -1.35 -12.77
CA ASP A 118 -13.97 -0.86 -13.36
C ASP A 118 -13.28 0.14 -12.43
N LEU A 119 -11.96 0.18 -12.46
CA LEU A 119 -11.18 1.26 -11.83
C LEU A 119 -11.15 2.45 -12.81
N VAL A 120 -11.83 3.53 -12.44
CA VAL A 120 -11.99 4.74 -13.27
C VAL A 120 -11.63 5.97 -12.41
N PRO A 121 -10.33 6.23 -12.20
CA PRO A 121 -9.90 7.36 -11.39
C PRO A 121 -10.25 8.69 -12.10
N PRO A 122 -10.70 9.72 -11.37
CA PRO A 122 -10.82 11.08 -11.91
C PRO A 122 -9.42 11.69 -12.12
N ASP A 123 -9.35 12.79 -12.88
CA ASP A 123 -8.08 13.47 -13.18
C ASP A 123 -7.34 13.98 -11.94
N ASP A 124 -8.08 14.29 -10.87
CA ASP A 124 -7.56 14.74 -9.57
C ASP A 124 -7.52 13.62 -8.52
N ALA A 125 -7.49 12.36 -8.96
CA ALA A 125 -7.44 11.21 -8.05
C ALA A 125 -6.29 11.31 -7.04
N GLY A 126 -6.60 10.98 -5.78
CA GLY A 126 -5.65 11.02 -4.69
C GLY A 126 -6.09 10.19 -3.49
N LEU A 127 -5.33 10.25 -2.41
CA LEU A 127 -5.54 9.45 -1.19
C LEU A 127 -6.93 9.63 -0.57
N SER A 128 -7.55 10.80 -0.74
CA SER A 128 -8.89 11.10 -0.23
C SER A 128 -10.01 10.27 -0.87
N HIS A 129 -9.76 9.62 -2.00
CA HIS A 129 -10.72 8.75 -2.71
C HIS A 129 -10.72 7.31 -2.17
N ILE A 130 -9.69 6.92 -1.39
CA ILE A 130 -9.51 5.54 -0.92
C ILE A 130 -10.63 5.12 0.03
N ALA A 131 -11.06 6.01 0.91
CA ALA A 131 -12.10 5.71 1.89
C ALA A 131 -13.43 5.34 1.21
N SER A 132 -13.89 6.14 0.26
CA SER A 132 -15.10 5.87 -0.52
C SER A 132 -14.99 4.58 -1.33
N THR A 133 -13.84 4.35 -1.95
CA THR A 133 -13.54 3.13 -2.70
C THR A 133 -13.63 1.89 -1.80
N THR A 134 -13.03 1.95 -0.61
CA THR A 134 -13.09 0.88 0.38
C THR A 134 -14.53 0.61 0.85
N MET A 135 -15.30 1.67 1.12
CA MET A 135 -16.70 1.53 1.52
C MET A 135 -17.53 0.85 0.43
N ASN A 136 -17.35 1.23 -0.82
CA ASN A 136 -18.06 0.60 -1.94
C ASN A 136 -17.72 -0.89 -2.07
N LEU A 137 -16.45 -1.28 -1.95
CA LEU A 137 -16.04 -2.69 -1.96
C LEU A 137 -16.64 -3.48 -0.79
N LEU A 138 -16.91 -2.84 0.34
CA LEU A 138 -17.62 -3.44 1.49
C LEU A 138 -19.14 -3.47 1.32
N GLY A 139 -19.68 -2.92 0.23
CA GLY A 139 -21.11 -2.87 -0.08
C GLY A 139 -21.85 -1.69 0.57
N TYR A 140 -21.14 -0.64 0.94
CA TYR A 140 -21.73 0.58 1.50
C TYR A 140 -21.63 1.75 0.53
N GLU A 141 -22.58 2.65 0.57
CA GLU A 141 -22.47 3.96 -0.05
C GLU A 141 -21.56 4.87 0.78
N ALA A 142 -20.70 5.63 0.12
CA ALA A 142 -19.87 6.62 0.80
C ALA A 142 -20.73 7.84 1.24
N PRO A 143 -20.42 8.48 2.38
CA PRO A 143 -21.06 9.73 2.77
C PRO A 143 -20.92 10.81 1.67
N HIS A 144 -21.93 11.69 1.57
CA HIS A 144 -22.01 12.70 0.49
C HIS A 144 -20.90 13.77 0.54
N ASP A 145 -20.23 13.90 1.66
CA ASP A 145 -19.11 14.82 1.90
C ASP A 145 -17.72 14.18 1.68
N TYR A 146 -17.70 12.90 1.29
CA TYR A 146 -16.47 12.22 0.90
C TYR A 146 -16.20 12.45 -0.59
N ASN A 147 -14.92 12.39 -0.97
CA ASN A 147 -14.57 12.34 -2.39
C ASN A 147 -15.13 11.07 -3.02
N GLN A 148 -15.46 11.14 -4.31
CA GLN A 148 -16.03 10.01 -5.03
C GLN A 148 -15.12 8.76 -4.99
N SER A 149 -15.71 7.58 -5.12
CA SER A 149 -14.98 6.33 -5.29
C SER A 149 -14.17 6.34 -6.59
N LEU A 150 -13.08 5.59 -6.61
CA LEU A 150 -12.29 5.29 -7.81
C LEU A 150 -12.96 4.19 -8.67
N LEU A 151 -14.07 3.61 -8.22
CA LEU A 151 -14.78 2.54 -8.89
C LEU A 151 -16.02 3.05 -9.62
N ARG A 152 -16.27 2.46 -10.78
CA ARG A 152 -17.54 2.53 -11.48
C ARG A 152 -18.13 1.13 -11.57
N PHE A 153 -19.28 0.92 -10.95
CA PHE A 153 -20.03 -0.33 -11.03
C PHE A 153 -20.80 -0.43 -12.35
N ASN A 154 -20.83 -1.63 -12.93
CA ASN A 154 -21.48 -1.96 -14.20
C ASN A 154 -22.94 -2.43 -14.02
#